data_f479259d179149fb184282bbf0502815
#
_entry.id   f479259d179149fb184282bbf0502815
#
_cell.length_a   1.000
_cell.length_b   1.000
_cell.length_c   1.000
_cell.angle_alpha   90.00
_cell.angle_beta   90.00
_cell.angle_gamma   90.00
#
_symmetry.space_group_name_H-M   'P 1'
#
loop_
_entity.id
_entity.type
_entity.pdbx_description
1 polymer ?
#
loop_
_entity_poly.entity_id
_entity_poly.type
_entity_poly.pdbx_seq_one_letter_code
_entity_poly.pdbx_strand_id
1 'polypeptide(L)'
;MYNLIVKKSVKKDIEDINRDDLQRIADNIRVLKFNPLPPGVKKIKKGKEFYYRLRQGNFRIGYRFDSTEKLIEIIYVRRRSERTYL
;
A
#
# COMPACT_ATOMS: atom_id res chain seq x y z
N MET A 1 -12.34 -7.14 -11.36
CA MET A 1 -11.26 -7.26 -10.38
C MET A 1 -9.95 -6.70 -10.94
N TYR A 2 -9.21 -5.98 -10.13
CA TYR A 2 -7.93 -5.40 -10.55
C TYR A 2 -6.82 -6.44 -10.49
N ASN A 3 -5.85 -6.31 -11.41
CA ASN A 3 -4.63 -7.10 -11.35
C ASN A 3 -3.60 -6.39 -10.48
N LEU A 4 -2.79 -7.14 -9.77
CA LEU A 4 -1.85 -6.63 -8.80
C LEU A 4 -0.42 -6.67 -9.34
N ILE A 5 0.27 -5.54 -9.26
CA ILE A 5 1.69 -5.43 -9.57
C ILE A 5 2.39 -4.96 -8.30
N VAL A 6 3.46 -5.63 -7.93
CA VAL A 6 4.23 -5.29 -6.74
C VAL A 6 5.62 -4.84 -7.16
N LYS A 7 5.98 -3.62 -6.77
CA LYS A 7 7.29 -3.06 -7.08
C LYS A 7 8.39 -3.90 -6.44
N LYS A 8 9.53 -4.04 -7.12
CA LYS A 8 10.65 -4.83 -6.60
C LYS A 8 11.13 -4.39 -5.23
N SER A 9 11.13 -3.08 -4.98
CA SER A 9 11.56 -2.53 -3.70
C SER A 9 10.69 -2.98 -2.53
N VAL A 10 9.45 -3.39 -2.79
CA VAL A 10 8.54 -3.87 -1.76
C VAL A 10 9.05 -5.16 -1.12
N LYS A 11 9.77 -5.98 -1.88
CA LYS A 11 10.35 -7.22 -1.33
C LYS A 11 11.25 -6.93 -0.14
N LYS A 12 12.06 -5.86 -0.22
CA LYS A 12 12.89 -5.44 0.89
C LYS A 12 12.06 -4.87 2.03
N ASP A 13 11.02 -4.12 1.69
CA ASP A 13 10.15 -3.52 2.70
C ASP A 13 9.55 -4.57 3.62
N ILE A 14 9.21 -5.75 3.10
CA ILE A 14 8.51 -6.77 3.86
C ILE A 14 9.40 -7.82 4.51
N GLU A 15 10.72 -7.80 4.25
CA GLU A 15 11.65 -8.80 4.79
C GLU A 15 11.62 -8.91 6.30
N ASP A 16 11.50 -7.78 7.00
CA ASP A 16 11.57 -7.73 8.46
C ASP A 16 10.20 -7.78 9.14
N ILE A 17 9.15 -7.97 8.36
CA ILE A 17 7.80 -7.98 8.90
C ILE A 17 7.47 -9.38 9.39
N ASN A 18 6.95 -9.48 10.62
CA ASN A 18 6.57 -10.78 11.16
C ASN A 18 5.38 -11.37 10.37
N ARG A 19 5.19 -12.68 10.52
CA ARG A 19 4.19 -13.41 9.75
C ARG A 19 2.77 -12.89 9.94
N ASP A 20 2.38 -12.58 11.16
CA ASP A 20 1.02 -12.13 11.46
C ASP A 20 0.72 -10.78 10.81
N ASP A 21 1.66 -9.83 10.94
CA ASP A 21 1.51 -8.52 10.32
C ASP A 21 1.52 -8.63 8.80
N LEU A 22 2.39 -9.47 8.27
CA LEU A 22 2.48 -9.69 6.83
C LEU A 22 1.17 -10.26 6.28
N GLN A 23 0.54 -11.17 7.02
CA GLN A 23 -0.74 -11.73 6.62
C GLN A 23 -1.83 -10.67 6.58
N ARG A 24 -1.87 -9.77 7.55
CA ARG A 24 -2.85 -8.67 7.59
C ARG A 24 -2.63 -7.71 6.44
N ILE A 25 -1.37 -7.41 6.13
CA ILE A 25 -1.02 -6.55 5.00
C ILE A 25 -1.49 -7.20 3.71
N ALA A 26 -1.22 -8.48 3.52
CA ALA A 26 -1.64 -9.22 2.33
C ALA A 26 -3.16 -9.24 2.19
N ASP A 27 -3.89 -9.40 3.29
CA ASP A 27 -5.34 -9.38 3.28
C ASP A 27 -5.89 -8.02 2.84
N ASN A 28 -5.29 -6.94 3.32
CA ASN A 28 -5.69 -5.59 2.91
C ASN A 28 -5.38 -5.31 1.45
N ILE A 29 -4.25 -5.80 0.96
CA ILE A 29 -3.90 -5.67 -0.46
C ILE A 29 -4.92 -6.40 -1.32
N ARG A 30 -5.38 -7.58 -0.87
CA ARG A 30 -6.41 -8.32 -1.60
C ARG A 30 -7.72 -7.55 -1.70
N VAL A 31 -8.09 -6.86 -0.64
CA VAL A 31 -9.31 -6.02 -0.65
C VAL A 31 -9.21 -4.94 -1.73
N LEU A 32 -8.01 -4.37 -1.92
CA LEU A 32 -7.81 -3.34 -2.94
C LEU A 32 -8.13 -3.84 -4.34
N LYS A 33 -7.95 -5.12 -4.61
CA LYS A 33 -8.26 -5.70 -5.92
C LYS A 33 -9.75 -5.61 -6.26
N PHE A 34 -10.60 -5.59 -5.25
CA PHE A 34 -12.04 -5.47 -5.42
C PHE A 34 -12.51 -4.04 -5.27
N ASN A 35 -11.85 -3.28 -4.40
CA ASN A 35 -12.18 -1.88 -4.16
C ASN A 35 -10.89 -1.09 -3.95
N PRO A 36 -10.40 -0.36 -4.97
CA PRO A 36 -9.13 0.37 -4.84
C PRO A 36 -9.19 1.60 -3.95
N LEU A 37 -10.37 2.00 -3.51
CA LEU A 37 -10.53 3.15 -2.60
C LEU A 37 -11.38 2.76 -1.38
N PRO A 38 -10.92 1.82 -0.55
CA PRO A 38 -11.67 1.46 0.65
C PRO A 38 -11.69 2.62 1.66
N PRO A 39 -12.61 2.59 2.63
CA PRO A 39 -12.65 3.63 3.67
C PRO A 39 -11.31 3.75 4.39
N GLY A 40 -10.93 4.99 4.72
CA GLY A 40 -9.69 5.25 5.44
C GLY A 40 -8.46 5.48 4.58
N VAL A 41 -8.57 5.31 3.27
CA VAL A 41 -7.47 5.58 2.35
C VAL A 41 -7.32 7.09 2.18
N LYS A 42 -6.06 7.55 2.15
CA LYS A 42 -5.74 8.95 1.92
C LYS A 42 -5.00 9.12 0.61
N LYS A 43 -5.33 10.19 -0.10
CA LYS A 43 -4.61 10.59 -1.30
C LYS A 43 -3.43 11.46 -0.89
N ILE A 44 -2.23 11.06 -1.27
CA ILE A 44 -1.00 11.78 -0.95
C ILE A 44 -0.48 12.44 -2.22
N LYS A 45 -0.36 13.74 -2.20
CA LYS A 45 0.19 14.49 -3.33
C LYS A 45 1.66 14.77 -3.10
N LYS A 46 2.45 14.58 -4.15
CA LYS A 46 3.88 14.85 -4.10
C LYS A 46 4.29 15.50 -5.43
N GLY A 47 4.35 16.82 -5.45
CA GLY A 47 4.56 17.57 -6.68
C GLY A 47 3.38 17.41 -7.61
N LYS A 48 3.64 17.01 -8.85
CA LYS A 48 2.59 16.76 -9.85
C LYS A 48 2.02 15.35 -9.78
N GLU A 49 2.66 14.48 -8.99
CA GLU A 49 2.24 13.09 -8.85
C GLU A 49 1.44 12.90 -7.57
N PHE A 50 0.72 11.81 -7.53
CA PHE A 50 0.03 11.42 -6.30
C PHE A 50 -0.02 9.89 -6.21
N TYR A 51 -0.27 9.42 -4.98
CA TYR A 51 -0.50 8.01 -4.71
C TYR A 51 -1.49 7.91 -3.56
N TYR A 52 -1.92 6.70 -3.26
CA TYR A 52 -2.85 6.43 -2.16
C TYR A 52 -2.13 5.71 -1.05
N ARG A 53 -2.57 5.95 0.18
CA ARG A 53 -1.97 5.34 1.35
C ARG A 53 -3.06 4.71 2.21
N LEU A 54 -2.86 3.43 2.49
CA LEU A 54 -3.73 2.65 3.37
C LEU A 54 -2.97 2.31 4.65
N ARG A 55 -3.59 2.47 5.80
CA ARG A 55 -3.00 2.10 7.07
C ARG A 55 -3.44 0.71 7.46
N GLN A 56 -2.50 -0.11 7.93
CA GLN A 56 -2.76 -1.42 8.49
C GLN A 56 -1.93 -1.57 9.76
N GLY A 57 -2.57 -1.40 10.92
CA GLY A 57 -1.85 -1.44 12.20
C GLY A 57 -0.72 -0.42 12.23
N ASN A 58 0.50 -0.88 12.42
CA ASN A 58 1.68 -0.03 12.45
C ASN A 58 2.32 0.18 11.08
N PHE A 59 1.63 -0.23 10.03
CA PHE A 59 2.18 -0.17 8.67
C PHE A 59 1.39 0.76 7.78
N ARG A 60 2.08 1.26 6.76
CA ARG A 60 1.48 2.07 5.70
C ARG A 60 1.76 1.40 4.38
N ILE A 61 0.71 1.26 3.57
CA ILE A 61 0.80 0.67 2.24
C ILE A 61 0.57 1.78 1.24
N GLY A 62 1.59 2.08 0.43
CA GLY A 62 1.46 3.06 -0.66
C GLY A 62 1.15 2.35 -1.95
N TYR A 63 0.20 2.88 -2.72
CA TYR A 63 -0.19 2.25 -3.98
C TYR A 63 -0.77 3.27 -4.95
N ARG A 64 -0.80 2.87 -6.21
CA ARG A 64 -1.50 3.58 -7.28
C ARG A 64 -2.42 2.59 -7.97
N PHE A 65 -3.43 3.11 -8.67
CA PHE A 65 -4.26 2.25 -9.48
C PHE A 65 -4.72 2.98 -10.75
N ASP A 66 -5.00 2.18 -11.77
CA ASP A 66 -5.52 2.65 -13.04
C ASP A 66 -6.82 1.89 -13.31
N SER A 67 -7.93 2.61 -13.29
CA SER A 67 -9.25 2.00 -13.45
C SER A 67 -9.52 1.56 -14.90
N THR A 68 -8.85 2.18 -15.87
CA THR A 68 -8.99 1.81 -17.27
C THR A 68 -8.29 0.48 -17.55
N GLU A 69 -7.05 0.35 -17.10
CA GLU A 69 -6.25 -0.87 -17.28
C GLU A 69 -6.54 -1.92 -16.22
N LYS A 70 -7.30 -1.57 -15.20
CA LYS A 70 -7.60 -2.46 -14.08
C LYS A 70 -6.33 -2.98 -13.39
N LEU A 71 -5.42 -2.06 -13.10
CA LEU A 71 -4.14 -2.38 -12.45
C LEU A 71 -4.01 -1.65 -11.12
N ILE A 72 -3.46 -2.35 -10.14
CA ILE A 72 -3.03 -1.77 -8.88
C ILE A 72 -1.53 -2.05 -8.73
N GLU A 73 -0.76 -0.98 -8.46
CA GLU A 73 0.66 -1.11 -8.20
C GLU A 73 0.95 -0.79 -6.74
N ILE A 74 1.51 -1.75 -6.01
CA ILE A 74 1.98 -1.53 -4.66
C ILE A 74 3.38 -0.90 -4.74
N ILE A 75 3.52 0.28 -4.15
CA ILE A 75 4.73 1.09 -4.27
C ILE A 75 5.66 0.88 -3.08
N TYR A 76 5.11 0.79 -1.88
CA TYR A 76 5.89 0.56 -0.67
C TYR A 76 5.01 -0.04 0.42
N VAL A 77 5.68 -0.68 1.37
CA VAL A 77 5.09 -1.11 2.64
C VAL A 77 6.06 -0.65 3.72
N ARG A 78 5.66 0.27 4.57
CA ARG A 78 6.57 0.87 5.56
C ARG A 78 5.97 0.85 6.93
N ARG A 79 6.83 0.75 7.94
CA ARG A 79 6.41 0.91 9.31
C ARG A 79 6.07 2.36 9.58
N ARG A 80 5.06 2.55 10.37
CA ARG A 80 4.74 3.84 10.91
C ARG A 80 5.83 4.18 11.93
N SER A 81 6.57 5.27 11.69
CA SER A 81 7.65 5.67 12.57
C SER A 81 7.27 6.95 13.32
N GLU A 82 7.46 6.94 14.61
CA GLU A 82 7.24 8.13 15.43
C GLU A 82 8.24 9.24 15.09
N ARG A 83 9.37 8.86 14.50
CA ARG A 83 10.42 9.80 14.14
C ARG A 83 10.13 10.61 12.89
N THR A 84 9.07 10.29 12.19
CA THR A 84 8.74 11.00 10.96
C THR A 84 8.32 12.44 11.17
N TYR A 85 8.07 12.86 12.39
CA TYR A 85 7.71 14.24 12.69
C TYR A 85 8.88 15.10 13.08
N LEU A 86 10.03 14.56 13.23
CA LEU A 86 11.19 15.28 13.72
C LEU A 86 11.93 16.02 12.62
#